data_84f8b4a83e507c72c3e23c7ba3e6fa1b
#
_entry.id   84f8b4a83e507c72c3e23c7ba3e6fa1b
#
_cell.length_a   1.000
_cell.length_b   1.000
_cell.length_c   1.000
_cell.angle_alpha   90.00
_cell.angle_beta   90.00
_cell.angle_gamma   90.00
#
_symmetry.space_group_name_H-M   'P 1'
#
loop_
_entity.id
_entity.type
_entity.pdbx_description
1 polymer ?
#
loop_
_entity_poly.entity_id
_entity_poly.type
_entity_poly.pdbx_seq_one_letter_code
_entity_poly.pdbx_strand_id
1 'polypeptide(L)'
;RAEDVQYTVDQSDTSTLIFNDKSGPIDYAAMVREVGAEWPKVERMVVLGDDRPDGSIGWSEFLAAGTTVSDETLAARSAAVRFDDPMIIIYTSGTTSLPKGAVHNHSVIRNVVERTQMHGVTVDDVHAGYLPLFHAFGYTEVALFTILTGGKTVLFETFDAEAILDAAETEGITFLHGFDTHWGDFLRVNAARPRQLALRLGTLA
;
A
#
# COMPACT_ATOMS: atom_id res chain seq x y z
N ARG A 1 0.06 -17.67 -3.18
CA ARG A 1 -0.53 -18.91 -3.71
C ARG A 1 -2.03 -18.68 -3.87
N ALA A 2 -2.70 -19.41 -4.80
CA ALA A 2 -4.13 -19.27 -5.04
C ALA A 2 -4.98 -19.49 -3.76
N GLU A 3 -4.63 -20.47 -2.96
CA GLU A 3 -5.30 -20.77 -1.67
C GLU A 3 -5.21 -19.60 -0.66
N ASP A 4 -4.08 -18.87 -0.62
CA ASP A 4 -3.91 -17.72 0.26
C ASP A 4 -4.81 -16.56 -0.18
N VAL A 5 -4.93 -16.36 -1.50
CA VAL A 5 -5.82 -15.35 -2.10
C VAL A 5 -7.29 -15.71 -1.83
N GLN A 6 -7.68 -16.97 -2.08
CA GLN A 6 -9.02 -17.47 -1.80
C GLN A 6 -9.42 -17.23 -0.35
N TYR A 7 -8.58 -17.66 0.60
CA TYR A 7 -8.83 -17.49 2.01
C TYR A 7 -8.98 -16.02 2.41
N THR A 8 -8.07 -15.16 1.92
CA THR A 8 -8.07 -13.74 2.28
C THR A 8 -9.30 -13.01 1.76
N VAL A 9 -9.68 -13.27 0.51
CA VAL A 9 -10.86 -12.66 -0.13
C VAL A 9 -12.16 -13.09 0.55
N ASP A 10 -12.29 -14.37 0.85
CA ASP A 10 -13.48 -14.90 1.53
C ASP A 10 -13.59 -14.41 2.97
N GLN A 11 -12.49 -14.50 3.73
CA GLN A 11 -12.46 -14.13 5.15
C GLN A 11 -12.67 -12.64 5.40
N SER A 12 -12.28 -11.78 4.47
CA SER A 12 -12.46 -10.31 4.54
C SER A 12 -13.83 -9.82 4.06
N ASP A 13 -14.71 -10.72 3.62
CA ASP A 13 -16.01 -10.35 3.02
C ASP A 13 -15.85 -9.38 1.83
N THR A 14 -14.81 -9.58 1.02
CA THR A 14 -14.48 -8.70 -0.10
C THR A 14 -15.61 -8.66 -1.12
N SER A 15 -16.15 -7.47 -1.39
CA SER A 15 -17.16 -7.24 -2.44
C SER A 15 -16.56 -6.72 -3.75
N THR A 16 -15.43 -6.02 -3.67
CA THR A 16 -14.71 -5.54 -4.85
C THR A 16 -13.23 -5.90 -4.72
N LEU A 17 -12.73 -6.67 -5.68
CA LEU A 17 -11.33 -7.07 -5.77
C LEU A 17 -10.62 -6.25 -6.83
N ILE A 18 -9.56 -5.51 -6.45
CA ILE A 18 -8.70 -4.76 -7.38
C ILE A 18 -7.31 -5.40 -7.34
N PHE A 19 -6.76 -5.79 -8.50
CA PHE A 19 -5.49 -6.48 -8.56
C PHE A 19 -4.76 -6.25 -9.89
N ASN A 20 -3.43 -6.42 -9.87
CA ASN A 20 -2.63 -6.48 -11.10
C ASN A 20 -2.82 -7.85 -11.77
N ASP A 21 -2.77 -7.90 -13.09
CA ASP A 21 -2.73 -9.18 -13.81
C ASP A 21 -1.46 -9.96 -13.46
N LYS A 22 -0.30 -9.27 -13.43
CA LYS A 22 1.02 -9.84 -13.10
C LYS A 22 1.86 -8.85 -12.29
N SER A 23 2.75 -9.37 -11.44
CA SER A 23 3.81 -8.59 -10.81
C SER A 23 5.03 -9.48 -10.61
N GLY A 24 6.15 -9.13 -11.28
CA GLY A 24 7.32 -9.97 -11.33
C GLY A 24 7.00 -11.39 -11.81
N PRO A 25 7.36 -12.43 -11.05
CA PRO A 25 7.08 -13.82 -11.42
C PRO A 25 5.64 -14.28 -11.08
N ILE A 26 4.84 -13.43 -10.46
CA ILE A 26 3.51 -13.81 -9.94
C ILE A 26 2.45 -13.46 -10.98
N ASP A 27 1.66 -14.46 -11.38
CA ASP A 27 0.51 -14.34 -12.26
C ASP A 27 -0.79 -14.34 -11.44
N TYR A 28 -1.27 -13.15 -11.08
CA TYR A 28 -2.49 -13.00 -10.29
C TYR A 28 -3.74 -13.31 -11.10
N ALA A 29 -3.75 -13.02 -12.41
CA ALA A 29 -4.87 -13.34 -13.27
C ALA A 29 -5.10 -14.86 -13.34
N ALA A 30 -4.03 -15.65 -13.43
CA ALA A 30 -4.12 -17.10 -13.36
C ALA A 30 -4.65 -17.60 -12.01
N MET A 31 -4.19 -17.02 -10.88
CA MET A 31 -4.71 -17.36 -9.56
C MET A 31 -6.21 -17.07 -9.42
N VAL A 32 -6.65 -15.90 -9.92
CA VAL A 32 -8.08 -15.53 -9.88
C VAL A 32 -8.92 -16.47 -10.74
N ARG A 33 -8.44 -16.90 -11.91
CA ARG A 33 -9.14 -17.90 -12.73
C ARG A 33 -9.29 -19.25 -12.02
N GLU A 34 -8.27 -19.62 -11.24
CA GLU A 34 -8.26 -20.88 -10.49
C GLU A 34 -9.32 -20.91 -9.37
N VAL A 35 -9.43 -19.81 -8.60
CA VAL A 35 -10.23 -19.78 -7.37
C VAL A 35 -11.40 -18.79 -7.37
N GLY A 36 -11.47 -17.88 -8.34
CA GLY A 36 -12.45 -16.79 -8.35
C GLY A 36 -13.92 -17.22 -8.41
N ALA A 37 -14.20 -18.41 -8.94
CA ALA A 37 -15.56 -18.96 -8.97
C ALA A 37 -16.10 -19.31 -7.56
N GLU A 38 -15.26 -19.37 -6.56
CA GLU A 38 -15.59 -19.73 -5.17
C GLU A 38 -15.87 -18.50 -4.29
N TRP A 39 -15.92 -17.30 -4.86
CA TRP A 39 -16.15 -16.05 -4.12
C TRP A 39 -17.56 -15.48 -4.27
N PRO A 40 -18.54 -15.98 -3.50
CA PRO A 40 -19.94 -15.58 -3.65
C PRO A 40 -20.23 -14.12 -3.27
N LYS A 41 -19.31 -13.47 -2.52
CA LYS A 41 -19.46 -12.08 -2.08
C LYS A 41 -18.77 -11.07 -2.99
N VAL A 42 -17.91 -11.54 -3.91
CA VAL A 42 -17.23 -10.65 -4.87
C VAL A 42 -18.20 -10.28 -5.98
N GLU A 43 -18.67 -9.05 -5.95
CA GLU A 43 -19.58 -8.47 -6.94
C GLU A 43 -18.82 -7.85 -8.12
N ARG A 44 -17.56 -7.48 -7.91
CA ARG A 44 -16.76 -6.77 -8.92
C ARG A 44 -15.28 -7.12 -8.84
N MET A 45 -14.71 -7.42 -9.98
CA MET A 45 -13.26 -7.60 -10.16
C MET A 45 -12.72 -6.53 -11.11
N VAL A 46 -11.67 -5.82 -10.68
CA VAL A 46 -11.02 -4.75 -11.44
C VAL A 46 -9.55 -5.10 -11.65
N VAL A 47 -9.11 -5.11 -12.91
CA VAL A 47 -7.74 -5.50 -13.27
C VAL A 47 -6.93 -4.28 -13.70
N LEU A 48 -5.74 -4.14 -13.13
CA LEU A 48 -4.74 -3.11 -13.45
C LEU A 48 -3.76 -3.61 -14.53
N GLY A 49 -4.26 -4.32 -15.55
CA GLY A 49 -3.47 -4.89 -16.63
C GLY A 49 -4.32 -5.32 -17.80
N ASP A 50 -3.70 -6.02 -18.75
CA ASP A 50 -4.34 -6.42 -20.00
C ASP A 50 -4.91 -7.85 -19.93
N ASP A 51 -4.32 -8.73 -19.11
CA ASP A 51 -4.79 -10.12 -18.95
C ASP A 51 -5.92 -10.20 -17.92
N ARG A 52 -7.16 -10.25 -18.42
CA ARG A 52 -8.37 -10.14 -17.61
C ARG A 52 -9.10 -11.49 -17.48
N PRO A 53 -9.33 -11.95 -16.24
CA PRO A 53 -10.26 -13.04 -15.98
C PRO A 53 -11.68 -12.71 -16.43
N ASP A 54 -12.46 -13.73 -16.82
CA ASP A 54 -13.86 -13.55 -17.21
C ASP A 54 -14.66 -12.85 -16.09
N GLY A 55 -15.55 -11.93 -16.48
CA GLY A 55 -16.36 -11.17 -15.55
C GLY A 55 -15.64 -10.00 -14.86
N SER A 56 -14.35 -9.76 -15.16
CA SER A 56 -13.63 -8.60 -14.68
C SER A 56 -13.72 -7.40 -15.64
N ILE A 57 -13.49 -6.20 -15.10
CA ILE A 57 -13.38 -4.95 -15.86
C ILE A 57 -11.98 -4.39 -15.75
N GLY A 58 -11.56 -3.58 -16.72
CA GLY A 58 -10.29 -2.88 -16.66
C GLY A 58 -10.35 -1.61 -15.81
N TRP A 59 -9.17 -1.15 -15.40
CA TRP A 59 -9.06 0.07 -14.58
C TRP A 59 -9.70 1.30 -15.22
N SER A 60 -9.49 1.52 -16.54
CA SER A 60 -10.08 2.65 -17.25
C SER A 60 -11.61 2.59 -17.30
N GLU A 61 -12.19 1.39 -17.43
CA GLU A 61 -13.62 1.17 -17.40
C GLU A 61 -14.19 1.42 -16.00
N PHE A 62 -13.49 0.97 -14.97
CA PHE A 62 -13.85 1.25 -13.58
C PHE A 62 -13.86 2.75 -13.29
N LEU A 63 -12.85 3.50 -13.72
CA LEU A 63 -12.80 4.95 -13.57
C LEU A 63 -13.93 5.64 -14.35
N ALA A 64 -14.21 5.20 -15.57
CA ALA A 64 -15.31 5.75 -16.37
C ALA A 64 -16.68 5.54 -15.69
N ALA A 65 -16.89 4.39 -15.05
CA ALA A 65 -18.12 4.15 -14.27
C ALA A 65 -18.28 5.14 -13.10
N GLY A 66 -17.19 5.61 -12.52
CA GLY A 66 -17.20 6.62 -11.46
C GLY A 66 -17.82 7.95 -11.87
N THR A 67 -17.80 8.29 -13.16
CA THR A 67 -18.41 9.56 -13.67
C THR A 67 -19.94 9.61 -13.55
N THR A 68 -20.57 8.46 -13.31
CA THR A 68 -22.03 8.36 -13.07
C THR A 68 -22.42 8.59 -11.61
N VAL A 69 -21.44 8.69 -10.70
CA VAL A 69 -21.68 8.94 -9.28
C VAL A 69 -21.72 10.44 -9.03
N SER A 70 -22.85 10.96 -8.52
CA SER A 70 -22.95 12.40 -8.24
C SER A 70 -22.14 12.80 -7.00
N ASP A 71 -21.74 14.08 -6.96
CA ASP A 71 -21.03 14.66 -5.80
C ASP A 71 -21.87 14.57 -4.52
N GLU A 72 -23.20 14.68 -4.62
CA GLU A 72 -24.11 14.52 -3.47
C GLU A 72 -24.06 13.09 -2.92
N THR A 73 -24.01 12.08 -3.81
CA THR A 73 -23.89 10.68 -3.41
C THR A 73 -22.56 10.43 -2.70
N LEU A 74 -21.47 10.96 -3.25
CA LEU A 74 -20.14 10.85 -2.64
C LEU A 74 -20.09 11.56 -1.28
N ALA A 75 -20.62 12.78 -1.19
CA ALA A 75 -20.69 13.54 0.06
C ALA A 75 -21.51 12.82 1.13
N ALA A 76 -22.66 12.25 0.76
CA ALA A 76 -23.51 11.49 1.69
C ALA A 76 -22.79 10.23 2.22
N ARG A 77 -22.08 9.52 1.34
CA ARG A 77 -21.27 8.36 1.75
C ARG A 77 -20.15 8.76 2.70
N SER A 78 -19.42 9.84 2.39
CA SER A 78 -18.35 10.35 3.23
C SER A 78 -18.86 10.80 4.61
N ALA A 79 -20.00 11.48 4.67
CA ALA A 79 -20.62 11.93 5.91
C ALA A 79 -21.15 10.77 6.80
N ALA A 80 -21.42 9.62 6.21
CA ALA A 80 -21.91 8.45 6.93
C ALA A 80 -20.77 7.67 7.63
N VAL A 81 -19.51 7.90 7.25
CA VAL A 81 -18.35 7.22 7.85
C VAL A 81 -18.17 7.68 9.30
N ARG A 82 -18.05 6.71 10.20
CA ARG A 82 -17.85 6.93 11.63
C ARG A 82 -16.41 6.63 12.02
N PHE A 83 -15.95 7.25 13.10
CA PHE A 83 -14.60 7.05 13.64
C PHE A 83 -14.31 5.59 14.03
N ASP A 84 -15.33 4.88 14.47
CA ASP A 84 -15.27 3.48 14.92
C ASP A 84 -15.53 2.46 13.80
N ASP A 85 -15.87 2.89 12.60
CA ASP A 85 -16.01 1.99 11.46
C ASP A 85 -14.67 1.33 11.10
N PRO A 86 -14.69 0.05 10.65
CA PRO A 86 -13.53 -0.58 10.06
C PRO A 86 -12.99 0.22 8.88
N MET A 87 -11.68 0.45 8.86
CA MET A 87 -11.00 1.20 7.79
C MET A 87 -10.09 0.32 6.95
N ILE A 88 -9.35 -0.57 7.61
CA ILE A 88 -8.40 -1.44 6.93
C ILE A 88 -8.25 -2.77 7.68
N ILE A 89 -8.05 -3.84 6.92
CA ILE A 89 -7.64 -5.15 7.44
C ILE A 89 -6.22 -5.43 6.93
N ILE A 90 -5.29 -5.58 7.84
CA ILE A 90 -3.91 -5.95 7.52
C ILE A 90 -3.70 -7.42 7.91
N TYR A 91 -3.37 -8.24 6.91
CA TYR A 91 -3.09 -9.65 7.15
C TYR A 91 -1.66 -9.87 7.61
N THR A 92 -1.49 -10.61 8.70
CA THR A 92 -0.18 -10.99 9.23
C THR A 92 0.04 -12.48 9.08
N SER A 93 1.29 -12.88 8.84
CA SER A 93 1.70 -14.29 8.93
C SER A 93 1.56 -14.74 10.38
N GLY A 94 0.46 -15.38 10.71
CA GLY A 94 0.25 -15.93 12.04
C GLY A 94 1.21 -17.08 12.37
N THR A 95 1.39 -17.38 13.65
CA THR A 95 2.08 -18.59 14.13
C THR A 95 1.32 -19.87 13.77
N THR A 96 0.10 -19.77 13.26
CA THR A 96 -0.76 -20.81 12.72
C THR A 96 -0.70 -20.80 11.19
N SER A 97 -1.13 -21.86 10.54
CA SER A 97 -1.04 -22.06 9.08
C SER A 97 -1.75 -21.02 8.21
N LEU A 98 -2.73 -20.30 8.77
CA LEU A 98 -3.51 -19.30 8.01
C LEU A 98 -3.21 -17.87 8.48
N PRO A 99 -3.17 -16.89 7.56
CA PRO A 99 -3.01 -15.47 7.89
C PRO A 99 -4.14 -14.96 8.80
N LYS A 100 -3.82 -14.00 9.68
CA LYS A 100 -4.80 -13.35 10.55
C LYS A 100 -5.02 -11.92 10.11
N GLY A 101 -6.28 -11.55 9.88
CA GLY A 101 -6.68 -10.18 9.54
C GLY A 101 -6.79 -9.31 10.78
N ALA A 102 -5.86 -8.37 10.96
CA ALA A 102 -5.94 -7.35 12.00
C ALA A 102 -6.79 -6.18 11.49
N VAL A 103 -7.96 -6.00 12.09
CA VAL A 103 -8.89 -4.92 11.73
C VAL A 103 -8.52 -3.65 12.47
N HIS A 104 -8.35 -2.55 11.74
CA HIS A 104 -8.16 -1.21 12.29
C HIS A 104 -9.32 -0.32 11.87
N ASN A 105 -9.75 0.55 12.77
CA ASN A 105 -10.74 1.60 12.51
C ASN A 105 -10.05 2.94 12.19
N HIS A 106 -10.82 4.00 12.00
CA HIS A 106 -10.28 5.32 11.66
C HIS A 106 -9.42 5.96 12.75
N SER A 107 -9.32 5.38 13.96
CA SER A 107 -8.39 5.88 14.99
C SER A 107 -6.92 5.81 14.56
N VAL A 108 -6.58 4.92 13.62
CA VAL A 108 -5.22 4.87 13.06
C VAL A 108 -4.81 6.21 12.44
N ILE A 109 -5.74 6.92 11.80
CA ILE A 109 -5.49 8.25 11.20
C ILE A 109 -5.04 9.23 12.27
N ARG A 110 -5.74 9.31 13.42
CA ARG A 110 -5.36 10.20 14.52
C ARG A 110 -3.95 9.86 15.04
N ASN A 111 -3.66 8.60 15.26
CA ASN A 111 -2.36 8.16 15.75
C ASN A 111 -1.23 8.51 14.76
N VAL A 112 -1.50 8.39 13.45
CA VAL A 112 -0.55 8.77 12.41
C VAL A 112 -0.36 10.28 12.35
N VAL A 113 -1.44 11.09 12.48
CA VAL A 113 -1.34 12.56 12.58
C VAL A 113 -0.47 12.98 13.76
N GLU A 114 -0.66 12.40 14.95
CA GLU A 114 0.19 12.66 16.10
C GLU A 114 1.67 12.34 15.81
N ARG A 115 1.94 11.22 15.14
CA ARG A 115 3.31 10.83 14.75
C ARG A 115 3.91 11.78 13.69
N THR A 116 3.14 12.23 12.70
CA THR A 116 3.63 13.24 11.74
C THR A 116 4.05 14.52 12.46
N GLN A 117 3.28 14.95 13.46
CA GLN A 117 3.61 16.12 14.27
C GLN A 117 4.86 15.90 15.12
N MET A 118 4.99 14.75 15.79
CA MET A 118 6.16 14.40 16.59
C MET A 118 7.45 14.38 15.77
N HIS A 119 7.38 13.91 14.53
CA HIS A 119 8.51 13.85 13.60
C HIS A 119 8.70 15.15 12.81
N GLY A 120 7.81 16.12 12.97
CA GLY A 120 7.83 17.38 12.22
C GLY A 120 7.72 17.15 10.71
N VAL A 121 6.89 16.17 10.28
CA VAL A 121 6.65 15.90 8.85
C VAL A 121 5.84 17.04 8.24
N THR A 122 6.26 17.49 7.07
CA THR A 122 5.64 18.62 6.34
C THR A 122 5.31 18.22 4.90
N VAL A 123 4.67 19.14 4.19
CA VAL A 123 4.38 18.99 2.74
C VAL A 123 5.66 18.96 1.89
N ASP A 124 6.77 19.50 2.39
CA ASP A 124 8.04 19.54 1.68
C ASP A 124 8.84 18.22 1.81
N ASP A 125 8.34 17.28 2.61
CA ASP A 125 9.02 16.01 2.80
C ASP A 125 8.78 15.03 1.67
N VAL A 126 9.84 14.28 1.34
CA VAL A 126 9.84 13.25 0.31
C VAL A 126 10.19 11.91 0.96
N HIS A 127 9.27 10.97 0.87
CA HIS A 127 9.40 9.64 1.45
C HIS A 127 9.85 8.61 0.41
N ALA A 128 10.76 7.70 0.79
CA ALA A 128 11.07 6.53 -0.03
C ALA A 128 10.05 5.41 0.21
N GLY A 129 9.30 5.08 -0.83
CA GLY A 129 8.22 4.09 -0.79
C GLY A 129 8.64 2.71 -1.28
N TYR A 130 9.58 2.05 -0.61
CA TYR A 130 10.02 0.68 -0.89
C TYR A 130 9.49 -0.34 0.13
N LEU A 131 8.97 0.12 1.26
CA LEU A 131 8.32 -0.77 2.23
C LEU A 131 6.96 -1.23 1.69
N PRO A 132 6.60 -2.51 1.87
CA PRO A 132 5.32 -3.02 1.42
C PRO A 132 4.15 -2.26 2.03
N LEU A 133 3.32 -1.62 1.20
CA LEU A 133 2.16 -0.83 1.64
C LEU A 133 1.04 -1.68 2.24
N PHE A 134 1.06 -3.00 2.02
CA PHE A 134 0.16 -3.96 2.67
C PHE A 134 0.60 -4.35 4.08
N HIS A 135 1.77 -3.91 4.54
CA HIS A 135 2.28 -4.08 5.90
C HIS A 135 2.05 -2.80 6.71
N ALA A 136 1.75 -2.93 8.00
CA ALA A 136 1.46 -1.79 8.87
C ALA A 136 2.53 -0.69 8.79
N PHE A 137 3.81 -1.06 8.78
CA PHE A 137 4.92 -0.11 8.72
C PHE A 137 4.91 0.72 7.41
N GLY A 138 4.84 0.07 6.24
CA GLY A 138 4.75 0.79 4.97
C GLY A 138 3.45 1.61 4.84
N TYR A 139 2.33 1.06 5.31
CA TYR A 139 1.05 1.76 5.27
C TYR A 139 1.04 3.04 6.13
N THR A 140 1.52 2.96 7.38
CA THR A 140 1.45 4.12 8.30
C THR A 140 2.56 5.14 8.05
N GLU A 141 3.82 4.69 7.91
CA GLU A 141 4.98 5.60 7.85
C GLU A 141 5.24 6.15 6.44
N VAL A 142 4.79 5.46 5.40
CA VAL A 142 4.97 5.92 4.02
C VAL A 142 3.66 6.47 3.46
N ALA A 143 2.65 5.61 3.28
CA ALA A 143 1.42 6.02 2.61
C ALA A 143 0.65 7.08 3.41
N LEU A 144 0.32 6.81 4.68
CA LEU A 144 -0.46 7.75 5.48
C LEU A 144 0.32 9.01 5.84
N PHE A 145 1.63 8.95 6.13
CA PHE A 145 2.43 10.16 6.35
C PHE A 145 2.33 11.11 5.15
N THR A 146 2.54 10.58 3.95
CA THR A 146 2.47 11.38 2.71
C THR A 146 1.07 11.93 2.46
N ILE A 147 0.02 11.08 2.54
CA ILE A 147 -1.36 11.51 2.26
C ILE A 147 -1.82 12.58 3.25
N LEU A 148 -1.55 12.40 4.53
CA LEU A 148 -2.03 13.31 5.59
C LEU A 148 -1.29 14.65 5.64
N THR A 149 -0.05 14.70 5.15
CA THR A 149 0.75 15.95 5.12
C THR A 149 0.74 16.62 3.75
N GLY A 150 0.30 15.93 2.70
CA GLY A 150 0.37 16.41 1.32
C GLY A 150 1.78 16.36 0.73
N GLY A 151 2.69 15.58 1.33
CA GLY A 151 4.05 15.39 0.87
C GLY A 151 4.17 14.55 -0.40
N LYS A 152 5.39 14.13 -0.73
CA LYS A 152 5.72 13.31 -1.91
C LYS A 152 6.19 11.93 -1.50
N THR A 153 5.83 10.89 -2.24
CA THR A 153 6.44 9.55 -2.15
C THR A 153 7.08 9.19 -3.48
N VAL A 154 8.32 8.73 -3.45
CA VAL A 154 8.99 8.06 -4.56
C VAL A 154 8.82 6.56 -4.38
N LEU A 155 8.04 5.93 -5.26
CA LEU A 155 7.70 4.51 -5.16
C LEU A 155 8.75 3.64 -5.84
N PHE A 156 9.08 2.52 -5.21
CA PHE A 156 9.96 1.49 -5.74
C PHE A 156 9.22 0.15 -5.74
N GLU A 157 9.32 -0.58 -6.83
CA GLU A 157 8.68 -1.90 -6.95
C GLU A 157 9.35 -2.95 -6.03
N THR A 158 10.67 -2.84 -5.89
CA THR A 158 11.49 -3.74 -5.05
C THR A 158 12.52 -2.95 -4.26
N PHE A 159 13.02 -3.54 -3.17
CA PHE A 159 14.14 -2.96 -2.42
C PHE A 159 15.44 -3.14 -3.20
N ASP A 160 16.04 -2.03 -3.59
CA ASP A 160 17.40 -1.93 -4.13
C ASP A 160 18.07 -0.72 -3.49
N ALA A 161 19.04 -0.97 -2.61
CA ALA A 161 19.69 0.08 -1.84
C ALA A 161 20.43 1.11 -2.72
N GLU A 162 21.00 0.68 -3.86
CA GLU A 162 21.69 1.58 -4.79
C GLU A 162 20.71 2.49 -5.50
N ALA A 163 19.67 1.92 -6.10
CA ALA A 163 18.61 2.67 -6.79
C ALA A 163 17.87 3.64 -5.86
N ILE A 164 17.61 3.21 -4.61
CA ILE A 164 16.94 4.06 -3.61
C ILE A 164 17.82 5.25 -3.21
N LEU A 165 19.13 5.04 -2.99
CA LEU A 165 20.04 6.12 -2.64
C LEU A 165 20.30 7.07 -3.81
N ASP A 166 20.33 6.58 -5.05
CA ASP A 166 20.41 7.43 -6.24
C ASP A 166 19.16 8.30 -6.41
N ALA A 167 17.99 7.72 -6.17
CA ALA A 167 16.75 8.47 -6.13
C ALA A 167 16.71 9.45 -4.93
N ALA A 168 17.31 9.09 -3.79
CA ALA A 168 17.39 9.98 -2.64
C ALA A 168 18.19 11.26 -2.96
N GLU A 169 19.27 11.14 -3.73
CA GLU A 169 20.05 12.29 -4.19
C GLU A 169 19.30 13.11 -5.25
N THR A 170 18.66 12.45 -6.22
CA THR A 170 18.04 13.14 -7.38
C THR A 170 16.65 13.69 -7.09
N GLU A 171 15.86 13.01 -6.27
CA GLU A 171 14.47 13.37 -5.93
C GLU A 171 14.38 14.16 -4.61
N GLY A 172 15.50 14.30 -3.90
CA GLY A 172 15.58 14.99 -2.63
C GLY A 172 14.84 14.25 -1.50
N ILE A 173 14.95 12.91 -1.43
CA ILE A 173 14.29 12.13 -0.38
C ILE A 173 14.80 12.57 0.99
N THR A 174 13.86 12.90 1.88
CA THR A 174 14.13 13.37 3.24
C THR A 174 13.87 12.28 4.29
N PHE A 175 13.08 11.27 3.96
CA PHE A 175 12.72 10.16 4.84
C PHE A 175 13.07 8.80 4.26
N LEU A 176 13.87 8.03 5.00
CA LEU A 176 14.09 6.60 4.79
C LEU A 176 13.63 5.83 6.02
N HIS A 177 12.70 4.90 5.84
CA HIS A 177 12.24 3.99 6.89
C HIS A 177 12.81 2.60 6.62
N GLY A 178 13.12 1.79 7.65
CA GLY A 178 13.63 0.47 7.37
C GLY A 178 13.86 -0.41 8.59
N PHE A 179 14.28 -1.63 8.31
CA PHE A 179 14.78 -2.58 9.28
C PHE A 179 16.31 -2.52 9.31
N ASP A 180 16.93 -3.13 10.30
CA ASP A 180 18.41 -3.20 10.44
C ASP A 180 19.12 -3.61 9.14
N THR A 181 18.54 -4.59 8.42
CA THR A 181 19.10 -5.09 7.15
C THR A 181 19.13 -4.02 6.07
N HIS A 182 18.04 -3.23 5.94
CA HIS A 182 18.00 -2.12 4.98
C HIS A 182 19.04 -1.05 5.30
N TRP A 183 19.17 -0.67 6.56
CA TRP A 183 20.15 0.31 6.99
C TRP A 183 21.60 -0.19 6.79
N GLY A 184 21.85 -1.48 7.04
CA GLY A 184 23.14 -2.11 6.75
C GLY A 184 23.51 -2.01 5.28
N ASP A 185 22.57 -2.27 4.37
CA ASP A 185 22.76 -2.15 2.93
C ASP A 185 22.96 -0.70 2.49
N PHE A 186 22.15 0.25 2.98
CA PHE A 186 22.33 1.68 2.68
C PHE A 186 23.72 2.19 3.10
N LEU A 187 24.16 1.86 4.31
CA LEU A 187 25.47 2.28 4.80
C LEU A 187 26.59 1.68 3.95
N ARG A 188 26.52 0.40 3.62
CA ARG A 188 27.52 -0.29 2.79
C ARG A 188 27.60 0.31 1.39
N VAL A 189 26.45 0.53 0.74
CA VAL A 189 26.37 1.07 -0.62
C VAL A 189 26.82 2.53 -0.64
N ASN A 190 26.42 3.35 0.34
CA ASN A 190 26.85 4.74 0.39
C ASN A 190 28.34 4.91 0.75
N ALA A 191 28.91 3.99 1.52
CA ALA A 191 30.35 3.99 1.78
C ALA A 191 31.18 3.70 0.52
N ALA A 192 30.68 2.82 -0.36
CA ALA A 192 31.33 2.50 -1.63
C ALA A 192 31.21 3.65 -2.67
N ARG A 193 30.08 4.33 -2.69
CA ARG A 193 29.82 5.48 -3.56
C ARG A 193 29.03 6.55 -2.78
N PRO A 194 29.71 7.51 -2.13
CA PRO A 194 29.05 8.56 -1.36
C PRO A 194 28.12 9.42 -2.23
N ARG A 195 26.95 9.76 -1.68
CA ARG A 195 25.93 10.61 -2.30
C ARG A 195 25.64 11.81 -1.41
N GLN A 196 25.17 12.90 -2.03
CA GLN A 196 24.69 14.08 -1.29
C GLN A 196 23.21 13.88 -0.96
N LEU A 197 22.92 13.45 0.27
CA LEU A 197 21.58 13.08 0.71
C LEU A 197 20.96 14.20 1.55
N ALA A 198 19.70 14.53 1.27
CA ALA A 198 18.89 15.48 2.04
C ALA A 198 18.16 14.79 3.22
N LEU A 199 18.57 13.59 3.60
CA LEU A 199 17.93 12.81 4.66
C LEU A 199 17.94 13.58 5.99
N ARG A 200 16.78 13.70 6.59
CA ARG A 200 16.63 14.32 7.92
C ARG A 200 16.04 13.38 8.96
N LEU A 201 15.30 12.37 8.54
CA LEU A 201 14.71 11.40 9.45
C LEU A 201 14.54 10.03 8.78
N GLY A 202 14.44 9.02 9.62
CA GLY A 202 14.00 7.67 9.28
C GLY A 202 13.60 6.96 10.55
N THR A 203 12.77 5.95 10.43
CA THR A 203 12.43 5.08 11.56
C THR A 203 13.05 3.71 11.34
N LEU A 204 13.48 3.11 12.43
CA LEU A 204 13.94 1.74 12.52
C LEU A 204 12.85 0.92 13.21
N ALA A 205 12.47 -0.24 12.64
CA ALA A 205 11.50 -1.18 13.21
C ALA A 205 12.11 -2.57 13.40
#